data_dbda0824626d1404e8d23c86f1a460be
#
_entry.id   dbda0824626d1404e8d23c86f1a460be
#
_cell.length_a   1.000
_cell.length_b   1.000
_cell.length_c   1.000
_cell.angle_alpha   90.00
_cell.angle_beta   90.00
_cell.angle_gamma   90.00
#
_symmetry.space_group_name_H-M   'P 1'
#
loop_
_entity.id
_entity.type
_entity.pdbx_description
1 polymer ?
#
loop_
_entity_poly.entity_id
_entity_poly.type
_entity_poly.pdbx_seq_one_letter_code
_entity_poly.pdbx_strand_id
1 'polypeptide(L)'
;MALDLPLSDFRKMAVEEFDTKKLLAHARKQSIDRGYDKFPIIDVDSHHYEMESFHEILEFMDDPVLRQLAMSAAMTAGAKGNGVMPGGVGYQDMGGRVTRYPLRKIEKGDAGEHRDVSLTKRWMDAMGIDVAVMFPSPMLQLGLHPQVEVEVELARAYNRWLCEKVLSQEPRIRSMLYLPFNDPEASYKMVQEFGGKPGVVGFMVTSARFRPVQHNAYMKTYALIEEMNLPLAFHAGYNWNEQSMGMMNRFISVHAIGFVFYNMVHLTNWVINALPERFPKLRTIWIESGLAWLPFMMQRLDNEYMMRSSEAPGLRKLPSEYMRDMFYSSQPMEMTDMAALECTFRMIKAETQLLYSSDYPHWDFDLPSTIYDLPFVSEEGKRNILGGNAIRAFNIKLPEKKLARVA
;
A
#
# COMPACT_ATOMS: atom_id res chain seq x y z
N MET A 1 7.82 14.78 7.49
CA MET A 1 7.84 16.21 7.92
C MET A 1 8.08 17.04 6.68
N ALA A 2 7.08 17.75 6.21
CA ALA A 2 7.32 18.79 5.23
C ALA A 2 8.41 19.71 5.79
N LEU A 3 9.42 20.03 5.00
CA LEU A 3 10.40 21.02 5.41
C LEU A 3 9.65 22.34 5.62
N ASP A 4 9.82 22.95 6.78
CA ASP A 4 9.24 24.25 7.10
C ASP A 4 10.02 25.34 6.35
N LEU A 5 9.85 25.33 5.02
CA LEU A 5 10.51 26.23 4.10
C LEU A 5 9.48 27.09 3.39
N PRO A 6 9.81 28.39 3.17
CA PRO A 6 8.98 29.24 2.32
C PRO A 6 8.81 28.62 0.92
N LEU A 7 7.63 28.77 0.34
CA LEU A 7 7.28 28.24 -0.98
C LEU A 7 8.30 28.62 -2.06
N SER A 8 8.91 29.82 -1.97
CA SER A 8 9.94 30.31 -2.87
C SER A 8 11.24 29.50 -2.80
N ASP A 9 11.57 28.94 -1.65
CA ASP A 9 12.87 28.32 -1.41
C ASP A 9 12.89 26.87 -1.90
N PHE A 10 11.89 26.05 -1.58
CA PHE A 10 11.90 24.68 -2.07
C PHE A 10 11.70 24.54 -3.58
N ARG A 11 11.15 25.55 -4.26
CA ARG A 11 11.14 25.59 -5.74
C ARG A 11 12.53 25.71 -6.36
N LYS A 12 13.51 26.17 -5.62
CA LYS A 12 14.89 26.38 -6.07
C LYS A 12 15.83 25.26 -5.66
N MET A 13 15.39 24.35 -4.77
CA MET A 13 16.22 23.24 -4.32
C MET A 13 16.62 22.35 -5.48
N ALA A 14 17.90 22.00 -5.55
CA ALA A 14 18.43 21.05 -6.52
C ALA A 14 18.13 19.61 -6.09
N VAL A 15 18.02 18.69 -7.05
CA VAL A 15 17.77 17.26 -6.76
C VAL A 15 18.89 16.68 -5.89
N GLU A 16 20.12 17.17 -6.05
CA GLU A 16 21.30 16.73 -5.28
C GLU A 16 21.21 17.05 -3.78
N GLU A 17 20.33 17.96 -3.38
CA GLU A 17 20.08 18.30 -1.98
C GLU A 17 19.25 17.23 -1.26
N PHE A 18 18.56 16.38 -2.03
CA PHE A 18 17.80 15.23 -1.52
C PHE A 18 18.72 14.01 -1.42
N ASP A 19 19.38 13.87 -0.30
CA ASP A 19 20.33 12.77 -0.02
C ASP A 19 19.70 11.74 0.89
N THR A 20 19.50 10.52 0.38
CA THR A 20 18.94 9.38 1.12
C THR A 20 19.71 9.10 2.42
N LYS A 21 21.04 9.24 2.42
CA LYS A 21 21.86 9.01 3.65
C LYS A 21 21.56 10.05 4.72
N LYS A 22 21.47 11.31 4.35
CA LYS A 22 21.09 12.39 5.29
C LYS A 22 19.69 12.18 5.85
N LEU A 23 18.77 11.77 4.99
CA LEU A 23 17.40 11.46 5.40
C LEU A 23 17.37 10.32 6.41
N LEU A 24 18.02 9.19 6.13
CA LEU A 24 18.07 8.05 7.04
C LEU A 24 18.80 8.40 8.36
N ALA A 25 19.82 9.24 8.32
CA ALA A 25 20.47 9.77 9.52
C ALA A 25 19.51 10.63 10.36
N HIS A 26 18.71 11.49 9.71
CA HIS A 26 17.67 12.28 10.37
C HIS A 26 16.57 11.38 10.98
N ALA A 27 16.08 10.40 10.24
CA ALA A 27 15.11 9.43 10.72
C ALA A 27 15.62 8.66 11.95
N ARG A 28 16.89 8.22 11.93
CA ARG A 28 17.53 7.57 13.07
C ARG A 28 17.59 8.45 14.31
N LYS A 29 17.93 9.72 14.12
CA LYS A 29 17.92 10.69 15.23
C LYS A 29 16.52 10.83 15.81
N GLN A 30 15.50 10.96 14.98
CA GLN A 30 14.10 11.02 15.44
C GLN A 30 13.70 9.75 16.19
N SER A 31 14.07 8.57 15.69
CA SER A 31 13.78 7.28 16.33
C SER A 31 14.34 7.20 17.75
N ILE A 32 15.57 7.67 17.94
CA ILE A 32 16.25 7.72 19.27
C ILE A 32 15.57 8.75 20.16
N ASP A 33 15.39 9.98 19.68
CA ASP A 33 14.86 11.09 20.47
C ASP A 33 13.43 10.80 20.97
N ARG A 34 12.63 10.05 20.23
CA ARG A 34 11.24 9.67 20.56
C ARG A 34 11.11 8.30 21.22
N GLY A 35 12.21 7.56 21.37
CA GLY A 35 12.24 6.25 22.02
C GLY A 35 11.37 5.20 21.31
N TYR A 36 11.48 5.09 19.98
CA TYR A 36 10.73 4.14 19.17
C TYR A 36 11.06 2.67 19.49
N ASP A 37 12.14 2.41 20.19
CA ASP A 37 12.49 1.09 20.71
C ASP A 37 11.57 0.61 21.84
N LYS A 38 10.72 1.49 22.41
CA LYS A 38 9.86 1.20 23.56
C LYS A 38 8.51 0.58 23.20
N PHE A 39 8.11 0.63 21.94
CA PHE A 39 6.84 0.08 21.44
C PHE A 39 6.98 -0.39 19.98
N PRO A 40 6.11 -1.28 19.51
CA PRO A 40 6.20 -1.75 18.14
C PRO A 40 5.81 -0.68 17.14
N ILE A 41 6.60 -0.56 16.07
CA ILE A 41 6.25 0.22 14.88
C ILE A 41 6.15 -0.73 13.70
N ILE A 42 4.98 -0.75 13.06
CA ILE A 42 4.69 -1.58 11.89
C ILE A 42 4.28 -0.66 10.76
N ASP A 43 5.06 -0.69 9.71
CA ASP A 43 4.79 -0.01 8.46
C ASP A 43 3.96 -0.92 7.58
N VAL A 44 2.72 -0.51 7.30
CA VAL A 44 1.79 -1.35 6.54
C VAL A 44 1.82 -1.09 5.04
N ASP A 45 2.62 -0.12 4.61
CA ASP A 45 2.77 0.26 3.21
C ASP A 45 4.17 0.80 2.96
N SER A 46 4.98 -0.06 2.40
CA SER A 46 6.33 0.26 1.93
C SER A 46 6.58 -0.43 0.60
N HIS A 47 7.50 0.10 -0.16
CA HIS A 47 7.71 -0.33 -1.54
C HIS A 47 9.12 -0.77 -1.84
N HIS A 48 9.25 -1.57 -2.88
CA HIS A 48 10.50 -1.83 -3.56
C HIS A 48 10.35 -1.61 -5.07
N TYR A 49 11.46 -1.44 -5.75
CA TYR A 49 11.49 -1.33 -7.21
C TYR A 49 11.80 -2.70 -7.82
N GLU A 50 10.80 -3.56 -7.91
CA GLU A 50 10.92 -4.93 -8.39
C GLU A 50 11.48 -5.02 -9.81
N MET A 51 11.36 -3.95 -10.59
CA MET A 51 11.94 -3.88 -11.95
C MET A 51 13.47 -3.93 -11.95
N GLU A 52 14.13 -3.63 -10.85
CA GLU A 52 15.57 -3.81 -10.72
C GLU A 52 15.96 -5.31 -10.60
N SER A 53 15.02 -6.14 -10.15
CA SER A 53 15.13 -7.61 -10.07
C SER A 53 14.28 -8.34 -11.13
N PHE A 54 13.80 -7.61 -12.16
CA PHE A 54 12.82 -8.15 -13.11
C PHE A 54 13.29 -9.40 -13.84
N HIS A 55 14.58 -9.46 -14.18
CA HIS A 55 15.16 -10.66 -14.83
C HIS A 55 15.05 -11.90 -13.93
N GLU A 56 15.19 -11.77 -12.61
CA GLU A 56 14.99 -12.87 -11.67
C GLU A 56 13.51 -13.27 -11.60
N ILE A 57 12.60 -12.29 -11.61
CA ILE A 57 11.15 -12.54 -11.58
C ILE A 57 10.74 -13.36 -12.82
N LEU A 58 11.27 -13.03 -14.00
CA LEU A 58 10.96 -13.73 -15.24
C LEU A 58 11.37 -15.22 -15.21
N GLU A 59 12.37 -15.60 -14.41
CA GLU A 59 12.76 -17.00 -14.25
C GLU A 59 11.67 -17.84 -13.57
N PHE A 60 10.77 -17.22 -12.82
CA PHE A 60 9.64 -17.86 -12.15
C PHE A 60 8.37 -17.97 -13.01
N MET A 61 8.38 -17.48 -14.25
CA MET A 61 7.25 -17.63 -15.17
C MET A 61 7.15 -19.06 -15.65
N ASP A 62 5.94 -19.61 -15.64
CA ASP A 62 5.65 -20.98 -16.09
C ASP A 62 5.49 -21.04 -17.63
N ASP A 63 4.85 -20.01 -18.25
CA ASP A 63 4.66 -19.97 -19.70
C ASP A 63 5.96 -19.61 -20.43
N PRO A 64 6.55 -20.55 -21.22
CA PRO A 64 7.83 -20.31 -21.87
C PRO A 64 7.74 -19.28 -23.00
N VAL A 65 6.57 -19.08 -23.61
CA VAL A 65 6.38 -18.11 -24.71
C VAL A 65 6.32 -16.70 -24.13
N LEU A 66 5.51 -16.50 -23.09
CA LEU A 66 5.41 -15.21 -22.41
C LEU A 66 6.74 -14.84 -21.74
N ARG A 67 7.43 -15.83 -21.13
CA ARG A 67 8.76 -15.62 -20.56
C ARG A 67 9.77 -15.17 -21.62
N GLN A 68 9.82 -15.86 -22.78
CA GLN A 68 10.71 -15.50 -23.88
C GLN A 68 10.39 -14.10 -24.43
N LEU A 69 9.12 -13.77 -24.58
CA LEU A 69 8.68 -12.44 -25.01
C LEU A 69 9.15 -11.36 -24.03
N ALA A 70 8.93 -11.57 -22.73
CA ALA A 70 9.33 -10.65 -21.69
C ALA A 70 10.85 -10.45 -21.61
N MET A 71 11.62 -11.53 -21.71
CA MET A 71 13.09 -11.48 -21.77
C MET A 71 13.59 -10.73 -23.00
N SER A 72 13.01 -10.99 -24.18
CA SER A 72 13.38 -10.30 -25.43
C SER A 72 13.07 -8.81 -25.36
N ALA A 73 11.93 -8.44 -24.82
CA ALA A 73 11.53 -7.04 -24.61
C ALA A 73 12.46 -6.34 -23.60
N ALA A 74 12.85 -7.02 -22.53
CA ALA A 74 13.81 -6.52 -21.54
C ALA A 74 15.19 -6.24 -22.18
N MET A 75 15.68 -7.12 -23.00
CA MET A 75 16.94 -6.95 -23.72
C MET A 75 16.90 -5.75 -24.70
N THR A 76 15.80 -5.63 -25.43
CA THR A 76 15.63 -4.54 -26.43
C THR A 76 15.46 -3.17 -25.77
N ALA A 77 14.78 -3.10 -24.64
CA ALA A 77 14.53 -1.86 -23.90
C ALA A 77 15.68 -1.44 -22.97
N GLY A 78 16.86 -2.02 -23.10
CA GLY A 78 17.99 -1.67 -22.24
C GLY A 78 17.88 -2.26 -20.84
N ALA A 79 17.48 -3.51 -20.74
CA ALA A 79 17.46 -4.33 -19.51
C ALA A 79 16.43 -3.94 -18.44
N LYS A 80 15.40 -3.16 -18.76
CA LYS A 80 14.46 -2.69 -17.75
C LYS A 80 13.03 -3.22 -17.89
N GLY A 81 12.84 -4.29 -18.64
CA GLY A 81 11.63 -5.09 -18.60
C GLY A 81 10.30 -4.44 -18.98
N ASN A 82 10.31 -3.22 -19.47
CA ASN A 82 9.09 -2.46 -19.74
C ASN A 82 8.23 -2.98 -20.90
N GLY A 83 8.68 -3.99 -21.63
CA GLY A 83 7.96 -4.48 -22.82
C GLY A 83 6.67 -5.25 -22.52
N VAL A 84 6.50 -5.73 -21.30
CA VAL A 84 5.31 -6.48 -20.85
C VAL A 84 4.54 -5.75 -19.74
N MET A 85 5.04 -4.61 -19.29
CA MET A 85 4.33 -3.78 -18.31
C MET A 85 3.45 -2.76 -19.04
N PRO A 86 2.26 -2.43 -18.52
CA PRO A 86 1.45 -1.36 -19.07
C PRO A 86 2.24 -0.07 -19.16
N GLY A 87 2.18 0.60 -20.30
CA GLY A 87 2.79 1.91 -20.48
C GLY A 87 2.15 2.93 -19.53
N GLY A 88 2.90 3.41 -18.55
CA GLY A 88 2.46 4.44 -17.63
C GLY A 88 2.92 5.82 -18.06
N VAL A 89 2.07 6.82 -17.90
CA VAL A 89 2.43 8.23 -17.98
C VAL A 89 2.41 8.78 -16.56
N GLY A 90 3.52 9.34 -16.11
CA GLY A 90 3.72 9.78 -14.73
C GLY A 90 4.80 8.95 -14.04
N TYR A 91 5.29 9.49 -12.95
CA TYR A 91 6.51 8.98 -12.31
C TYR A 91 6.34 9.01 -10.79
N GLN A 92 5.80 7.93 -10.24
CA GLN A 92 5.68 7.76 -8.79
C GLN A 92 7.04 7.70 -8.09
N ASP A 93 8.06 7.27 -8.82
CA ASP A 93 9.43 7.13 -8.35
C ASP A 93 10.30 8.38 -8.56
N MET A 94 9.73 9.48 -9.01
CA MET A 94 10.44 10.76 -9.10
C MET A 94 10.49 11.47 -7.76
N GLY A 95 11.66 12.02 -7.42
CA GLY A 95 11.84 12.78 -6.20
C GLY A 95 10.97 14.03 -6.15
N GLY A 96 10.30 14.24 -5.01
CA GLY A 96 9.61 15.47 -4.69
C GLY A 96 10.55 16.54 -4.15
N ARG A 97 10.23 17.81 -4.38
CA ARG A 97 11.08 18.93 -3.92
C ARG A 97 11.01 19.18 -2.42
N VAL A 98 9.92 18.74 -1.78
CA VAL A 98 9.67 19.05 -0.37
C VAL A 98 10.09 17.91 0.54
N THR A 99 9.92 16.66 0.11
CA THR A 99 10.20 15.51 0.93
C THR A 99 11.52 14.85 0.57
N ARG A 100 11.52 13.97 -0.41
CA ARG A 100 12.69 13.16 -0.64
C ARG A 100 12.83 12.62 -1.99
N TYR A 101 13.98 12.12 -2.21
CA TYR A 101 14.36 11.43 -3.42
C TYR A 101 14.29 9.91 -3.22
N PRO A 102 13.70 9.15 -4.13
CA PRO A 102 13.64 7.70 -4.02
C PRO A 102 15.02 7.05 -4.14
N LEU A 103 15.10 5.77 -3.79
CA LEU A 103 16.29 4.95 -3.93
C LEU A 103 16.86 5.05 -5.35
N ARG A 104 18.16 5.29 -5.44
CA ARG A 104 18.83 5.31 -6.73
C ARG A 104 19.21 3.91 -7.18
N LYS A 105 19.17 3.67 -8.48
CA LYS A 105 19.57 2.39 -9.10
C LYS A 105 20.99 1.95 -8.79
N ILE A 106 21.87 2.88 -8.45
CA ILE A 106 23.24 2.60 -8.04
C ILE A 106 23.36 2.07 -6.62
N GLU A 107 22.30 2.13 -5.81
CA GLU A 107 22.35 1.60 -4.46
C GLU A 107 22.39 0.08 -4.49
N LYS A 108 23.41 -0.48 -3.85
CA LYS A 108 23.67 -1.92 -3.80
C LYS A 108 23.25 -2.50 -2.46
N GLY A 109 22.84 -3.77 -2.49
CA GLY A 109 22.67 -4.58 -1.29
C GLY A 109 24.00 -4.93 -0.63
N ASP A 110 23.94 -5.50 0.55
CA ASP A 110 25.10 -6.03 1.28
C ASP A 110 25.51 -7.38 0.69
N ALA A 111 26.78 -7.75 0.87
CA ALA A 111 27.28 -9.01 0.31
C ALA A 111 26.57 -10.23 0.92
N GLY A 112 26.09 -11.12 0.09
CA GLY A 112 25.44 -12.35 0.52
C GLY A 112 23.96 -12.24 0.85
N GLU A 113 23.35 -11.06 0.66
CA GLU A 113 21.94 -10.81 0.90
C GLU A 113 21.27 -10.22 -0.36
N HIS A 114 20.02 -10.53 -0.58
CA HIS A 114 19.28 -9.91 -1.71
C HIS A 114 19.22 -8.40 -1.55
N ARG A 115 19.37 -7.67 -2.66
CA ARG A 115 19.40 -6.19 -2.66
C ARG A 115 18.19 -5.58 -1.94
N ASP A 116 16.98 -6.07 -2.25
CA ASP A 116 15.76 -5.50 -1.69
C ASP A 116 15.66 -5.77 -0.18
N VAL A 117 16.19 -6.89 0.30
CA VAL A 117 16.29 -7.18 1.74
C VAL A 117 17.24 -6.18 2.42
N SER A 118 18.45 -6.01 1.88
CA SER A 118 19.44 -5.09 2.45
C SER A 118 18.94 -3.64 2.51
N LEU A 119 18.33 -3.16 1.41
CA LEU A 119 17.84 -1.78 1.35
C LEU A 119 16.65 -1.58 2.29
N THR A 120 15.73 -2.53 2.35
CA THR A 120 14.59 -2.48 3.27
C THR A 120 15.05 -2.45 4.73
N LYS A 121 15.99 -3.30 5.12
CA LYS A 121 16.55 -3.29 6.47
C LYS A 121 17.17 -1.95 6.84
N ARG A 122 17.90 -1.32 5.91
CA ARG A 122 18.55 -0.02 6.17
C ARG A 122 17.57 1.06 6.58
N TRP A 123 16.46 1.18 5.89
CA TRP A 123 15.46 2.20 6.24
C TRP A 123 14.62 1.77 7.45
N MET A 124 14.25 0.51 7.58
CA MET A 124 13.59 0.00 8.79
C MET A 124 14.40 0.33 10.05
N ASP A 125 15.69 0.01 10.04
CA ASP A 125 16.59 0.27 11.18
C ASP A 125 16.78 1.77 11.45
N ALA A 126 16.77 2.59 10.40
CA ALA A 126 16.85 4.04 10.53
C ALA A 126 15.57 4.67 11.09
N MET A 127 14.42 4.20 10.66
CA MET A 127 13.13 4.73 11.11
C MET A 127 12.63 4.11 12.42
N GLY A 128 13.26 3.02 12.89
CA GLY A 128 12.84 2.28 14.07
C GLY A 128 11.66 1.36 13.82
N ILE A 129 11.50 0.89 12.58
CA ILE A 129 10.41 0.02 12.14
C ILE A 129 10.74 -1.44 12.45
N ASP A 130 9.80 -2.15 13.07
CA ASP A 130 9.95 -3.54 13.48
C ASP A 130 9.49 -4.53 12.43
N VAL A 131 8.44 -4.20 11.71
CA VAL A 131 7.89 -4.99 10.60
C VAL A 131 7.49 -4.03 9.49
N ALA A 132 7.85 -4.38 8.26
CA ALA A 132 7.42 -3.68 7.07
C ALA A 132 6.62 -4.60 6.17
N VAL A 133 5.48 -4.13 5.68
CA VAL A 133 4.68 -4.79 4.65
C VAL A 133 5.07 -4.20 3.30
N MET A 134 5.72 -5.01 2.47
CA MET A 134 6.31 -4.60 1.21
C MET A 134 5.36 -4.84 0.04
N PHE A 135 5.27 -3.85 -0.85
CA PHE A 135 4.53 -3.88 -2.12
C PHE A 135 5.43 -3.60 -3.31
N PRO A 136 5.05 -4.06 -4.52
CA PRO A 136 5.74 -3.63 -5.74
C PRO A 136 5.41 -2.17 -6.04
N SER A 137 6.24 -1.49 -6.85
CA SER A 137 5.96 -0.13 -7.36
C SER A 137 5.42 -0.17 -8.80
N PRO A 138 6.22 -0.50 -9.84
CA PRO A 138 5.70 -0.56 -11.19
C PRO A 138 4.59 -1.60 -11.42
N MET A 139 4.63 -2.75 -10.76
CA MET A 139 3.61 -3.79 -10.91
C MET A 139 2.25 -3.42 -10.28
N LEU A 140 2.13 -2.32 -9.56
CA LEU A 140 0.82 -1.77 -9.17
C LEU A 140 -0.06 -1.47 -10.40
N GLN A 141 0.53 -1.25 -11.57
CA GLN A 141 -0.19 -1.03 -12.82
C GLN A 141 -0.45 -2.30 -13.62
N LEU A 142 -0.02 -3.47 -13.14
CA LEU A 142 -0.13 -4.73 -13.88
C LEU A 142 -1.59 -5.08 -14.26
N GLY A 143 -2.55 -4.77 -13.41
CA GLY A 143 -3.98 -4.95 -13.67
C GLY A 143 -4.54 -4.10 -14.83
N LEU A 144 -3.78 -3.17 -15.39
CA LEU A 144 -4.12 -2.40 -16.58
C LEU A 144 -3.61 -3.07 -17.88
N HIS A 145 -2.90 -4.19 -17.79
CA HIS A 145 -2.44 -4.90 -18.97
C HIS A 145 -3.62 -5.45 -19.77
N PRO A 146 -3.66 -5.24 -21.10
CA PRO A 146 -4.80 -5.67 -21.93
C PRO A 146 -4.93 -7.19 -22.06
N GLN A 147 -3.83 -7.93 -21.89
CA GLN A 147 -3.82 -9.39 -21.91
C GLN A 147 -3.85 -9.93 -20.48
N VAL A 148 -4.93 -10.57 -20.10
CA VAL A 148 -5.15 -11.11 -18.74
C VAL A 148 -4.12 -12.20 -18.41
N GLU A 149 -3.72 -12.99 -19.41
CA GLU A 149 -2.70 -14.04 -19.24
C GLU A 149 -1.36 -13.47 -18.80
N VAL A 150 -0.97 -12.29 -19.30
CA VAL A 150 0.26 -11.61 -18.87
C VAL A 150 0.16 -11.15 -17.42
N GLU A 151 -0.99 -10.58 -17.01
CA GLU A 151 -1.23 -10.23 -15.62
C GLU A 151 -1.10 -11.45 -14.70
N VAL A 152 -1.73 -12.57 -15.07
CA VAL A 152 -1.71 -13.80 -14.27
C VAL A 152 -0.30 -14.36 -14.12
N GLU A 153 0.43 -14.51 -15.23
CA GLU A 153 1.79 -15.06 -15.24
C GLU A 153 2.78 -14.20 -14.46
N LEU A 154 2.77 -12.87 -14.68
CA LEU A 154 3.67 -11.98 -13.97
C LEU A 154 3.32 -11.87 -12.48
N ALA A 155 2.04 -11.82 -12.13
CA ALA A 155 1.61 -11.82 -10.74
C ALA A 155 2.09 -13.08 -10.00
N ARG A 156 1.95 -14.25 -10.62
CA ARG A 156 2.39 -15.53 -10.03
C ARG A 156 3.90 -15.61 -9.92
N ALA A 157 4.62 -15.21 -10.98
CA ALA A 157 6.08 -15.17 -10.98
C ALA A 157 6.61 -14.23 -9.89
N TYR A 158 6.05 -13.03 -9.78
CA TYR A 158 6.40 -12.07 -8.73
C TYR A 158 6.14 -12.62 -7.33
N ASN A 159 4.96 -13.17 -7.08
CA ASN A 159 4.61 -13.72 -5.78
C ASN A 159 5.55 -14.88 -5.36
N ARG A 160 5.91 -15.76 -6.29
CA ARG A 160 6.88 -16.84 -6.06
C ARG A 160 8.26 -16.29 -5.76
N TRP A 161 8.75 -15.40 -6.62
CA TRP A 161 10.05 -14.76 -6.45
C TRP A 161 10.13 -14.02 -5.11
N LEU A 162 9.12 -13.22 -4.77
CA LEU A 162 9.09 -12.48 -3.51
C LEU A 162 9.15 -13.41 -2.30
N CYS A 163 8.34 -14.48 -2.29
CA CYS A 163 8.36 -15.47 -1.22
C CYS A 163 9.73 -16.16 -1.08
N GLU A 164 10.35 -16.53 -2.19
CA GLU A 164 11.57 -17.33 -2.20
C GLU A 164 12.86 -16.51 -2.05
N LYS A 165 12.90 -15.31 -2.62
CA LYS A 165 14.12 -14.47 -2.64
C LYS A 165 14.16 -13.39 -1.59
N VAL A 166 13.01 -12.91 -1.11
CA VAL A 166 12.94 -11.77 -0.20
C VAL A 166 12.37 -12.19 1.17
N LEU A 167 11.13 -12.67 1.21
CA LEU A 167 10.45 -12.95 2.48
C LEU A 167 11.09 -14.08 3.28
N SER A 168 11.78 -15.01 2.61
CA SER A 168 12.50 -16.11 3.25
C SER A 168 13.77 -15.67 3.98
N GLN A 169 14.35 -14.51 3.61
CA GLN A 169 15.63 -14.05 4.14
C GLN A 169 15.51 -13.17 5.39
N GLU A 170 14.41 -12.39 5.51
CA GLU A 170 14.24 -11.45 6.62
C GLU A 170 12.83 -11.55 7.21
N PRO A 171 12.68 -12.06 8.43
CA PRO A 171 11.36 -12.25 9.04
C PRO A 171 10.64 -10.96 9.43
N ARG A 172 11.30 -9.80 9.39
CA ARG A 172 10.66 -8.50 9.61
C ARG A 172 9.99 -7.96 8.35
N ILE A 173 10.34 -8.50 7.17
CA ILE A 173 9.70 -8.14 5.90
C ILE A 173 8.51 -9.07 5.70
N ARG A 174 7.36 -8.50 5.45
CA ARG A 174 6.11 -9.16 5.13
C ARG A 174 5.57 -8.62 3.82
N SER A 175 4.57 -9.28 3.26
CA SER A 175 3.87 -8.74 2.08
C SER A 175 2.40 -9.16 2.06
N MET A 176 1.57 -8.28 1.51
CA MET A 176 0.27 -8.65 0.97
C MET A 176 0.45 -8.93 -0.52
N LEU A 177 0.28 -10.18 -0.92
CA LEU A 177 0.61 -10.60 -2.27
C LEU A 177 -0.40 -10.11 -3.30
N TYR A 178 0.09 -9.80 -4.48
CA TYR A 178 -0.71 -9.31 -5.60
C TYR A 178 -1.69 -10.39 -6.11
N LEU A 179 -2.97 -10.02 -6.29
CA LEU A 179 -3.97 -10.85 -6.95
C LEU A 179 -4.23 -10.36 -8.39
N PRO A 180 -4.16 -11.23 -9.41
CA PRO A 180 -4.51 -10.90 -10.78
C PRO A 180 -6.02 -10.78 -10.94
N PHE A 181 -6.57 -9.66 -10.52
CA PHE A 181 -8.00 -9.50 -10.30
C PHE A 181 -8.84 -9.46 -11.57
N ASN A 182 -8.22 -9.33 -12.75
CA ASN A 182 -8.92 -9.49 -14.02
C ASN A 182 -9.28 -10.95 -14.33
N ASP A 183 -8.63 -11.92 -13.65
CA ASP A 183 -9.00 -13.33 -13.66
C ASP A 183 -9.40 -13.82 -12.26
N PRO A 184 -10.72 -13.97 -12.01
CA PRO A 184 -11.21 -14.44 -10.71
C PRO A 184 -10.75 -15.85 -10.31
N GLU A 185 -10.58 -16.74 -11.28
CA GLU A 185 -10.12 -18.11 -11.02
C GLU A 185 -8.64 -18.14 -10.66
N ALA A 186 -7.82 -17.39 -11.39
CA ALA A 186 -6.40 -17.24 -11.07
C ALA A 186 -6.22 -16.59 -9.70
N SER A 187 -7.00 -15.56 -9.37
CA SER A 187 -7.00 -14.94 -8.03
C SER A 187 -7.30 -15.95 -6.93
N TYR A 188 -8.33 -16.80 -7.11
CA TYR A 188 -8.67 -17.85 -6.15
C TYR A 188 -7.52 -18.86 -5.96
N LYS A 189 -6.93 -19.33 -7.06
CA LYS A 189 -5.78 -20.25 -7.03
C LYS A 189 -4.56 -19.64 -6.34
N MET A 190 -4.32 -18.34 -6.54
CA MET A 190 -3.22 -17.64 -5.85
C MET A 190 -3.42 -17.61 -4.34
N VAL A 191 -4.64 -17.37 -3.86
CA VAL A 191 -4.92 -17.43 -2.43
C VAL A 191 -4.65 -18.84 -1.88
N GLN A 192 -5.04 -19.89 -2.61
CA GLN A 192 -4.76 -21.28 -2.21
C GLN A 192 -3.26 -21.59 -2.18
N GLU A 193 -2.50 -21.12 -3.19
CA GLU A 193 -1.07 -21.41 -3.32
C GLU A 193 -0.23 -20.67 -2.27
N PHE A 194 -0.58 -19.43 -1.96
CA PHE A 194 0.30 -18.53 -1.21
C PHE A 194 -0.19 -18.17 0.20
N GLY A 195 -1.46 -18.33 0.53
CA GLY A 195 -2.03 -17.84 1.78
C GLY A 195 -1.41 -18.40 3.06
N GLY A 196 -0.74 -19.56 2.98
CA GLY A 196 -0.02 -20.17 4.10
C GLY A 196 1.49 -19.99 4.06
N LYS A 197 2.05 -19.27 3.10
CA LYS A 197 3.51 -19.11 2.95
C LYS A 197 4.07 -18.17 4.05
N PRO A 198 5.28 -18.46 4.56
CA PRO A 198 5.96 -17.57 5.51
C PRO A 198 6.13 -16.16 4.94
N GLY A 199 5.87 -15.15 5.75
CA GLY A 199 5.98 -13.76 5.35
C GLY A 199 4.74 -13.17 4.65
N VAL A 200 3.81 -14.01 4.21
CA VAL A 200 2.54 -13.55 3.61
C VAL A 200 1.56 -13.19 4.73
N VAL A 201 1.09 -11.95 4.74
CA VAL A 201 0.17 -11.43 5.76
C VAL A 201 -1.19 -11.02 5.20
N GLY A 202 -1.43 -11.21 3.92
CA GLY A 202 -2.69 -10.89 3.25
C GLY A 202 -2.54 -10.87 1.74
N PHE A 203 -3.56 -10.36 1.08
CA PHE A 203 -3.58 -10.18 -0.35
C PHE A 203 -3.99 -8.76 -0.70
N MET A 204 -3.46 -8.25 -1.81
CA MET A 204 -3.81 -6.94 -2.30
C MET A 204 -4.37 -6.97 -3.72
N VAL A 205 -5.20 -6.02 -3.98
CA VAL A 205 -5.73 -5.70 -5.30
C VAL A 205 -5.40 -4.26 -5.60
N THR A 206 -4.82 -3.98 -6.75
CA THR A 206 -4.66 -2.59 -7.19
C THR A 206 -6.01 -2.00 -7.56
N SER A 207 -6.29 -0.82 -7.07
CA SER A 207 -7.60 -0.16 -7.27
C SER A 207 -7.81 0.33 -8.70
N ALA A 208 -6.76 0.77 -9.38
CA ALA A 208 -6.81 1.23 -10.78
C ALA A 208 -7.02 0.06 -11.74
N ARG A 209 -8.27 -0.41 -11.86
CA ARG A 209 -8.64 -1.53 -12.73
C ARG A 209 -10.10 -1.46 -13.17
N PHE A 210 -10.48 -2.32 -14.11
CA PHE A 210 -11.78 -2.27 -14.80
C PHE A 210 -12.85 -3.19 -14.20
N ARG A 211 -12.52 -4.13 -13.32
CA ARG A 211 -13.49 -5.08 -12.78
C ARG A 211 -14.07 -4.63 -11.45
N PRO A 212 -15.41 -4.65 -11.28
CA PRO A 212 -16.06 -4.23 -10.06
C PRO A 212 -15.86 -5.27 -8.93
N VAL A 213 -15.54 -4.78 -7.73
CA VAL A 213 -15.25 -5.61 -6.56
C VAL A 213 -16.44 -6.46 -6.09
N GLN A 214 -17.66 -6.02 -6.37
CA GLN A 214 -18.90 -6.71 -6.00
C GLN A 214 -19.29 -7.84 -6.98
N HIS A 215 -18.54 -8.07 -8.05
CA HIS A 215 -18.90 -9.10 -9.02
C HIS A 215 -18.84 -10.50 -8.40
N ASN A 216 -19.87 -11.32 -8.66
CA ASN A 216 -20.06 -12.63 -8.03
C ASN A 216 -18.90 -13.60 -8.23
N ALA A 217 -18.10 -13.47 -9.28
CA ALA A 217 -16.94 -14.30 -9.56
C ALA A 217 -15.86 -14.25 -8.46
N TYR A 218 -15.82 -13.18 -7.65
CA TYR A 218 -14.84 -13.01 -6.57
C TYR A 218 -15.29 -13.56 -5.21
N MET A 219 -16.56 -13.94 -5.06
CA MET A 219 -17.11 -14.29 -3.75
C MET A 219 -16.41 -15.48 -3.11
N LYS A 220 -16.01 -16.48 -3.89
CA LYS A 220 -15.23 -17.62 -3.37
C LYS A 220 -13.82 -17.22 -2.94
N THR A 221 -13.22 -16.23 -3.60
CA THR A 221 -11.90 -15.69 -3.23
C THR A 221 -11.99 -14.95 -1.90
N TYR A 222 -13.00 -14.10 -1.73
CA TYR A 222 -13.23 -13.39 -0.45
C TYR A 222 -13.52 -14.35 0.69
N ALA A 223 -14.36 -15.37 0.45
CA ALA A 223 -14.64 -16.41 1.46
C ALA A 223 -13.37 -17.16 1.89
N LEU A 224 -12.50 -17.51 0.95
CA LEU A 224 -11.25 -18.19 1.25
C LEU A 224 -10.26 -17.31 2.04
N ILE A 225 -10.13 -16.02 1.67
CA ILE A 225 -9.28 -15.07 2.40
C ILE A 225 -9.81 -14.90 3.83
N GLU A 226 -11.14 -14.78 4.00
CA GLU A 226 -11.78 -14.72 5.31
C GLU A 226 -11.54 -15.98 6.14
N GLU A 227 -11.70 -17.18 5.55
CA GLU A 227 -11.45 -18.47 6.19
C GLU A 227 -10.01 -18.61 6.67
N MET A 228 -9.06 -18.15 5.88
CA MET A 228 -7.64 -18.10 6.23
C MET A 228 -7.31 -17.04 7.29
N ASN A 229 -8.29 -16.24 7.70
CA ASN A 229 -8.10 -15.12 8.63
C ASN A 229 -7.05 -14.11 8.16
N LEU A 230 -7.00 -13.87 6.85
CA LEU A 230 -6.11 -12.89 6.20
C LEU A 230 -6.90 -11.63 5.83
N PRO A 231 -6.30 -10.44 5.81
CA PRO A 231 -6.92 -9.22 5.27
C PRO A 231 -6.81 -9.16 3.75
N LEU A 232 -7.70 -8.36 3.16
CA LEU A 232 -7.66 -7.93 1.76
C LEU A 232 -7.39 -6.43 1.70
N ALA A 233 -6.36 -6.03 0.97
CA ALA A 233 -6.06 -4.62 0.73
C ALA A 233 -6.53 -4.14 -0.64
N PHE A 234 -7.00 -2.91 -0.67
CA PHE A 234 -7.23 -2.12 -1.87
C PHE A 234 -6.16 -1.05 -1.95
N HIS A 235 -5.11 -1.36 -2.70
CA HIS A 235 -3.97 -0.47 -2.85
C HIS A 235 -4.27 0.58 -3.92
N ALA A 236 -4.11 1.85 -3.59
CA ALA A 236 -4.32 2.93 -4.53
C ALA A 236 -3.40 2.81 -5.75
N GLY A 237 -3.78 3.48 -6.80
CA GLY A 237 -3.03 3.57 -8.03
C GLY A 237 -3.74 4.54 -8.95
N TYR A 238 -3.05 4.98 -9.98
CA TYR A 238 -3.65 5.87 -10.97
C TYR A 238 -3.61 5.25 -12.37
N ASN A 239 -4.53 5.71 -13.21
CA ASN A 239 -4.54 5.40 -14.63
C ASN A 239 -4.77 6.69 -15.40
N TRP A 240 -3.69 7.29 -15.91
CA TRP A 240 -3.81 8.55 -16.65
C TRP A 240 -4.54 8.38 -17.98
N ASN A 241 -4.57 7.16 -18.53
CA ASN A 241 -5.28 6.85 -19.76
C ASN A 241 -6.78 6.64 -19.54
N GLU A 242 -7.26 6.62 -18.31
CA GLU A 242 -8.69 6.60 -18.02
C GLU A 242 -9.30 7.95 -18.40
N GLN A 243 -10.54 7.91 -18.94
CA GLN A 243 -11.18 9.09 -19.54
C GLN A 243 -11.25 10.31 -18.61
N SER A 244 -11.57 10.09 -17.32
CA SER A 244 -11.66 11.18 -16.34
C SER A 244 -10.29 11.77 -16.02
N MET A 245 -9.27 10.94 -15.92
CA MET A 245 -7.88 11.37 -15.64
C MET A 245 -7.23 11.98 -16.87
N GLY A 246 -7.60 11.56 -18.09
CA GLY A 246 -7.10 12.10 -19.36
C GLY A 246 -7.42 13.56 -19.59
N MET A 247 -8.37 14.14 -18.86
CA MET A 247 -8.64 15.58 -18.89
C MET A 247 -7.60 16.42 -18.12
N MET A 248 -6.73 15.78 -17.33
CA MET A 248 -5.72 16.47 -16.53
C MET A 248 -4.39 16.51 -17.27
N ASN A 249 -3.69 17.64 -17.20
CA ASN A 249 -2.46 17.88 -17.93
C ASN A 249 -1.21 17.99 -17.04
N ARG A 250 -1.31 17.61 -15.79
CA ARG A 250 -0.20 17.61 -14.82
C ARG A 250 -0.23 16.35 -13.99
N PHE A 251 0.95 15.77 -13.74
CA PHE A 251 1.08 14.59 -12.90
C PHE A 251 0.50 14.81 -11.49
N ILE A 252 0.80 15.94 -10.85
CA ILE A 252 0.28 16.25 -9.51
C ILE A 252 -1.26 16.27 -9.45
N SER A 253 -1.94 16.63 -10.54
CA SER A 253 -3.40 16.60 -10.60
C SER A 253 -3.93 15.16 -10.68
N VAL A 254 -3.31 14.35 -11.52
CA VAL A 254 -3.66 12.92 -11.65
C VAL A 254 -3.32 12.16 -10.37
N HIS A 255 -2.19 12.45 -9.76
CA HIS A 255 -1.78 11.85 -8.49
C HIS A 255 -2.77 12.20 -7.37
N ALA A 256 -3.08 13.49 -7.20
CA ALA A 256 -3.98 13.94 -6.14
C ALA A 256 -5.41 13.35 -6.23
N ILE A 257 -5.92 13.11 -7.43
CA ILE A 257 -7.31 12.64 -7.63
C ILE A 257 -7.35 11.15 -7.97
N GLY A 258 -6.43 10.63 -8.78
CA GLY A 258 -6.46 9.26 -9.27
C GLY A 258 -6.32 8.23 -8.14
N PHE A 259 -5.45 8.48 -7.18
CA PHE A 259 -5.26 7.59 -6.03
C PHE A 259 -6.51 7.47 -5.16
N VAL A 260 -7.20 8.57 -4.94
CA VAL A 260 -8.46 8.59 -4.18
C VAL A 260 -9.62 8.03 -4.98
N PHE A 261 -9.73 8.39 -6.25
CA PHE A 261 -10.91 8.16 -7.10
C PHE A 261 -11.30 6.69 -7.15
N TYR A 262 -10.36 5.80 -7.44
CA TYR A 262 -10.67 4.37 -7.56
C TYR A 262 -11.04 3.75 -6.21
N ASN A 263 -10.38 4.14 -5.11
CA ASN A 263 -10.74 3.67 -3.78
C ASN A 263 -12.13 4.17 -3.35
N MET A 264 -12.53 5.38 -3.73
CA MET A 264 -13.91 5.85 -3.51
C MET A 264 -14.92 4.97 -4.24
N VAL A 265 -14.67 4.62 -5.51
CA VAL A 265 -15.56 3.75 -6.29
C VAL A 265 -15.64 2.36 -5.68
N HIS A 266 -14.49 1.75 -5.33
CA HIS A 266 -14.47 0.40 -4.79
C HIS A 266 -15.08 0.33 -3.39
N LEU A 267 -14.80 1.31 -2.52
CA LEU A 267 -15.41 1.38 -1.19
C LEU A 267 -16.93 1.54 -1.27
N THR A 268 -17.40 2.41 -2.16
CA THR A 268 -18.84 2.55 -2.41
C THR A 268 -19.47 1.22 -2.80
N ASN A 269 -18.88 0.54 -3.78
CA ASN A 269 -19.38 -0.76 -4.24
C ASN A 269 -19.26 -1.84 -3.15
N TRP A 270 -18.20 -1.82 -2.35
CA TRP A 270 -18.00 -2.75 -1.25
C TRP A 270 -19.09 -2.62 -0.20
N VAL A 271 -19.39 -1.40 0.21
CA VAL A 271 -20.41 -1.12 1.25
C VAL A 271 -21.82 -1.32 0.70
N ILE A 272 -22.18 -0.63 -0.39
CA ILE A 272 -23.59 -0.61 -0.89
C ILE A 272 -24.07 -1.99 -1.34
N ASN A 273 -23.17 -2.86 -1.82
CA ASN A 273 -23.52 -4.24 -2.17
C ASN A 273 -23.39 -5.21 -0.97
N ALA A 274 -23.33 -4.69 0.25
CA ALA A 274 -23.33 -5.45 1.50
C ALA A 274 -22.25 -6.54 1.60
N LEU A 275 -21.05 -6.30 1.02
CA LEU A 275 -19.94 -7.24 1.16
C LEU A 275 -19.48 -7.41 2.62
N PRO A 276 -19.49 -6.36 3.48
CA PRO A 276 -19.21 -6.54 4.90
C PRO A 276 -20.23 -7.43 5.64
N GLU A 277 -21.48 -7.48 5.17
CA GLU A 277 -22.48 -8.41 5.73
C GLU A 277 -22.28 -9.85 5.24
N ARG A 278 -21.79 -10.02 4.01
CA ARG A 278 -21.50 -11.34 3.43
C ARG A 278 -20.21 -11.95 3.97
N PHE A 279 -19.23 -11.11 4.30
CA PHE A 279 -17.91 -11.50 4.80
C PHE A 279 -17.57 -10.70 6.06
N PRO A 280 -18.27 -10.97 7.18
CA PRO A 280 -18.16 -10.11 8.38
C PRO A 280 -16.82 -10.21 9.12
N LYS A 281 -16.03 -11.24 8.84
CA LYS A 281 -14.68 -11.42 9.41
C LYS A 281 -13.57 -11.00 8.47
N LEU A 282 -13.88 -10.69 7.21
CA LEU A 282 -12.89 -10.25 6.25
C LEU A 282 -12.48 -8.79 6.54
N ARG A 283 -11.26 -8.62 7.00
CA ARG A 283 -10.69 -7.29 7.24
C ARG A 283 -10.29 -6.67 5.90
N THR A 284 -10.78 -5.48 5.65
CA THR A 284 -10.38 -4.68 4.48
C THR A 284 -9.48 -3.54 4.89
N ILE A 285 -8.45 -3.28 4.08
CA ILE A 285 -7.47 -2.22 4.29
C ILE A 285 -7.43 -1.35 3.03
N TRP A 286 -7.61 -0.04 3.20
CA TRP A 286 -7.56 0.94 2.12
C TRP A 286 -6.23 1.67 2.19
N ILE A 287 -5.38 1.45 1.19
CA ILE A 287 -3.96 1.83 1.21
C ILE A 287 -3.70 2.97 0.22
N GLU A 288 -2.86 3.92 0.62
CA GLU A 288 -2.28 4.99 -0.19
C GLU A 288 -3.32 5.91 -0.87
N SER A 289 -4.41 6.22 -0.20
CA SER A 289 -5.47 7.08 -0.78
C SER A 289 -5.79 8.33 0.04
N GLY A 290 -4.98 8.63 1.06
CA GLY A 290 -5.26 9.73 1.98
C GLY A 290 -6.45 9.48 2.89
N LEU A 291 -6.83 10.46 3.67
CA LEU A 291 -7.87 10.35 4.69
C LEU A 291 -9.02 11.34 4.52
N ALA A 292 -8.78 12.50 3.90
CA ALA A 292 -9.75 13.60 3.85
C ALA A 292 -11.04 13.24 3.07
N TRP A 293 -11.00 12.26 2.18
CA TRP A 293 -12.17 11.79 1.43
C TRP A 293 -13.13 10.95 2.27
N LEU A 294 -12.67 10.34 3.37
CA LEU A 294 -13.48 9.45 4.20
C LEU A 294 -14.66 10.16 4.88
N PRO A 295 -14.50 11.33 5.54
CA PRO A 295 -15.61 12.09 6.07
C PRO A 295 -16.66 12.46 5.02
N PHE A 296 -16.23 12.82 3.82
CA PHE A 296 -17.14 13.09 2.70
C PHE A 296 -17.96 11.84 2.35
N MET A 297 -17.30 10.69 2.17
CA MET A 297 -17.97 9.44 1.80
C MET A 297 -18.93 8.96 2.88
N MET A 298 -18.53 9.01 4.16
CA MET A 298 -19.38 8.64 5.28
C MET A 298 -20.69 9.40 5.27
N GLN A 299 -20.62 10.73 5.18
CA GLN A 299 -21.80 11.59 5.17
C GLN A 299 -22.63 11.41 3.90
N ARG A 300 -21.96 11.33 2.74
CA ARG A 300 -22.65 11.20 1.46
C ARG A 300 -23.41 9.88 1.38
N LEU A 301 -22.77 8.77 1.70
CA LEU A 301 -23.41 7.45 1.59
C LEU A 301 -24.54 7.26 2.61
N ASP A 302 -24.39 7.78 3.85
CA ASP A 302 -25.45 7.74 4.84
C ASP A 302 -26.68 8.52 4.35
N ASN A 303 -26.47 9.73 3.81
CA ASN A 303 -27.54 10.57 3.31
C ASN A 303 -28.29 9.92 2.14
N GLU A 304 -27.57 9.35 1.16
CA GLU A 304 -28.18 8.64 0.03
C GLU A 304 -28.92 7.37 0.51
N TYR A 305 -28.33 6.61 1.42
CA TYR A 305 -28.98 5.42 1.97
C TYR A 305 -30.26 5.71 2.74
N MET A 306 -30.30 6.76 3.53
CA MET A 306 -31.52 7.17 4.24
C MET A 306 -32.66 7.53 3.27
N MET A 307 -32.33 8.08 2.11
CA MET A 307 -33.35 8.45 1.10
C MET A 307 -33.77 7.28 0.23
N ARG A 308 -32.87 6.30 -0.03
CA ARG A 308 -33.06 5.25 -1.03
C ARG A 308 -32.62 3.85 -0.54
N SER A 309 -32.85 3.53 0.71
CA SER A 309 -32.44 2.27 1.35
C SER A 309 -32.95 1.02 0.62
N SER A 310 -34.05 1.11 -0.13
CA SER A 310 -34.56 0.02 -0.95
C SER A 310 -33.62 -0.44 -2.07
N GLU A 311 -32.64 0.39 -2.45
CA GLU A 311 -31.63 0.02 -3.45
C GLU A 311 -30.44 -0.74 -2.84
N ALA A 312 -30.31 -0.72 -1.51
CA ALA A 312 -29.26 -1.45 -0.79
C ALA A 312 -29.86 -2.34 0.32
N PRO A 313 -30.75 -3.30 -0.03
CA PRO A 313 -31.54 -4.07 0.94
C PRO A 313 -30.69 -5.02 1.78
N GLY A 314 -29.44 -5.26 1.41
CA GLY A 314 -28.50 -6.10 2.16
C GLY A 314 -27.86 -5.42 3.38
N LEU A 315 -27.92 -4.09 3.47
CA LEU A 315 -27.35 -3.34 4.59
C LEU A 315 -28.25 -3.41 5.82
N ARG A 316 -27.64 -3.54 7.01
CA ARG A 316 -28.32 -3.61 8.30
C ARG A 316 -28.02 -2.42 9.20
N LYS A 317 -27.05 -1.59 8.84
CA LYS A 317 -26.64 -0.38 9.53
C LYS A 317 -26.26 0.70 8.50
N LEU A 318 -25.98 1.90 8.95
CA LEU A 318 -25.58 2.99 8.06
C LEU A 318 -24.25 2.67 7.36
N PRO A 319 -24.05 3.10 6.11
CA PRO A 319 -22.77 2.95 5.39
C PRO A 319 -21.55 3.38 6.20
N SER A 320 -21.63 4.50 6.91
CA SER A 320 -20.54 5.01 7.76
C SER A 320 -20.17 4.06 8.90
N GLU A 321 -21.10 3.27 9.41
CA GLU A 321 -20.82 2.31 10.48
C GLU A 321 -19.97 1.14 9.96
N TYR A 322 -20.18 0.66 8.72
CA TYR A 322 -19.30 -0.30 8.07
C TYR A 322 -17.90 0.29 7.81
N MET A 323 -17.85 1.54 7.37
CA MET A 323 -16.58 2.22 7.12
C MET A 323 -15.75 2.37 8.42
N ARG A 324 -16.39 2.54 9.59
CA ARG A 324 -15.71 2.59 10.90
C ARG A 324 -15.15 1.24 11.36
N ASP A 325 -15.52 0.15 10.71
CA ASP A 325 -14.99 -1.19 10.99
C ASP A 325 -13.84 -1.59 10.03
N MET A 326 -13.54 -0.75 9.03
CA MET A 326 -12.45 -0.96 8.08
C MET A 326 -11.13 -0.34 8.56
N PHE A 327 -10.02 -0.75 7.95
CA PHE A 327 -8.71 -0.17 8.22
C PHE A 327 -8.26 0.73 7.08
N TYR A 328 -7.47 1.75 7.43
CA TYR A 328 -6.94 2.76 6.51
C TYR A 328 -5.46 2.97 6.76
N SER A 329 -4.64 3.12 5.72
CA SER A 329 -3.25 3.54 5.88
C SER A 329 -3.14 5.05 6.04
N SER A 330 -2.12 5.51 6.74
CA SER A 330 -1.97 6.92 7.07
C SER A 330 -1.43 7.77 5.93
N GLN A 331 -0.60 7.21 5.05
CA GLN A 331 0.04 7.95 3.96
C GLN A 331 -0.82 7.86 2.67
N PRO A 332 -0.91 8.92 1.86
CA PRO A 332 -0.54 10.30 2.16
C PRO A 332 -1.57 11.00 3.07
N MET A 333 -1.10 11.56 4.17
CA MET A 333 -2.00 12.20 5.14
C MET A 333 -2.10 13.70 4.87
N GLU A 334 -3.30 14.19 4.66
CA GLU A 334 -3.56 15.62 4.47
C GLU A 334 -3.45 16.36 5.80
N MET A 335 -2.37 17.13 5.98
CA MET A 335 -2.01 17.79 7.25
C MET A 335 -2.05 19.33 7.18
N THR A 336 -2.56 19.91 6.11
CA THR A 336 -2.57 21.37 5.93
C THR A 336 -3.57 22.08 6.84
N ASP A 337 -4.59 21.38 7.34
CA ASP A 337 -5.56 21.86 8.32
C ASP A 337 -5.72 20.84 9.44
N MET A 338 -5.19 21.15 10.62
CA MET A 338 -5.21 20.25 11.78
C MET A 338 -6.61 20.00 12.33
N ALA A 339 -7.53 20.97 12.25
CA ALA A 339 -8.90 20.78 12.72
C ALA A 339 -9.68 19.82 11.80
N ALA A 340 -9.46 19.90 10.49
CA ALA A 340 -10.02 18.95 9.53
C ALA A 340 -9.47 17.55 9.75
N LEU A 341 -8.16 17.42 9.99
CA LEU A 341 -7.52 16.15 10.27
C LEU A 341 -8.05 15.52 11.57
N GLU A 342 -8.14 16.29 12.65
CA GLU A 342 -8.71 15.83 13.93
C GLU A 342 -10.17 15.37 13.76
N CYS A 343 -10.98 16.12 13.01
CA CYS A 343 -12.34 15.70 12.67
C CYS A 343 -12.36 14.36 11.92
N THR A 344 -11.47 14.19 10.94
CA THR A 344 -11.33 12.95 10.19
C THR A 344 -10.97 11.77 11.10
N PHE A 345 -9.95 11.94 11.95
CA PHE A 345 -9.53 10.93 12.93
C PHE A 345 -10.67 10.46 13.82
N ARG A 346 -11.45 11.41 14.34
CA ARG A 346 -12.63 11.11 15.16
C ARG A 346 -13.68 10.32 14.37
N MET A 347 -13.98 10.70 13.12
CA MET A 347 -15.02 10.09 12.32
C MET A 347 -14.67 8.63 11.94
N ILE A 348 -13.42 8.36 11.60
CA ILE A 348 -12.96 7.01 11.23
C ILE A 348 -12.54 6.16 12.43
N LYS A 349 -12.58 6.68 13.67
CA LYS A 349 -12.02 6.03 14.86
C LYS A 349 -10.52 5.71 14.69
N ALA A 350 -9.74 6.69 14.26
CA ALA A 350 -8.34 6.49 13.86
C ALA A 350 -7.49 5.77 14.91
N GLU A 351 -7.66 6.04 16.21
CA GLU A 351 -6.89 5.38 17.27
C GLU A 351 -7.03 3.84 17.26
N THR A 352 -8.07 3.31 16.62
CA THR A 352 -8.30 1.85 16.50
C THR A 352 -8.29 1.33 15.06
N GLN A 353 -8.47 2.19 14.05
CA GLN A 353 -8.64 1.77 12.65
C GLN A 353 -7.56 2.29 11.71
N LEU A 354 -6.79 3.31 12.12
CA LEU A 354 -5.71 3.83 11.30
C LEU A 354 -4.44 2.99 11.49
N LEU A 355 -3.73 2.74 10.42
CA LEU A 355 -2.48 2.01 10.36
C LEU A 355 -1.38 2.94 9.86
N TYR A 356 -0.26 3.00 10.55
CA TYR A 356 0.89 3.75 10.06
C TYR A 356 1.43 3.14 8.78
N SER A 357 1.70 3.99 7.80
CA SER A 357 2.36 3.65 6.55
C SER A 357 3.37 4.71 6.18
N SER A 358 4.53 4.27 5.69
CA SER A 358 5.57 5.20 5.25
C SER A 358 5.47 5.55 3.77
N ASP A 359 5.03 4.61 2.96
CA ASP A 359 5.14 4.66 1.51
C ASP A 359 6.60 4.81 1.00
N TYR A 360 7.58 4.51 1.86
CA TYR A 360 8.99 4.59 1.49
C TYR A 360 9.31 3.53 0.42
N PRO A 361 10.03 3.85 -0.67
CA PRO A 361 10.78 5.08 -0.90
C PRO A 361 10.15 6.05 -1.93
N HIS A 362 8.83 6.09 -2.03
CA HIS A 362 8.18 7.05 -2.92
C HIS A 362 8.49 8.49 -2.50
N TRP A 363 8.28 9.44 -3.43
CA TRP A 363 8.73 10.82 -3.26
C TRP A 363 8.03 11.60 -2.14
N ASP A 364 6.87 11.16 -1.71
CA ASP A 364 6.00 11.78 -0.71
C ASP A 364 5.89 10.98 0.60
N PHE A 365 6.83 10.08 0.86
CA PHE A 365 6.81 9.21 2.02
C PHE A 365 6.80 9.93 3.37
N ASP A 366 6.25 9.26 4.38
CA ASP A 366 6.10 9.74 5.75
C ASP A 366 6.96 8.99 6.78
N LEU A 367 7.59 9.74 7.68
CA LEU A 367 8.27 9.17 8.84
C LEU A 367 7.26 8.85 9.97
N PRO A 368 7.58 7.94 10.91
CA PRO A 368 6.72 7.65 12.07
C PRO A 368 6.37 8.90 12.91
N SER A 369 7.21 9.93 12.85
CA SER A 369 6.93 11.22 13.51
C SER A 369 5.68 11.92 13.00
N THR A 370 5.23 11.63 11.79
CA THR A 370 3.97 12.16 11.24
C THR A 370 2.77 11.80 12.11
N ILE A 371 2.77 10.60 12.71
CA ILE A 371 1.75 10.17 13.69
C ILE A 371 2.16 10.56 15.11
N TYR A 372 3.42 10.31 15.49
CA TYR A 372 3.88 10.50 16.86
C TYR A 372 3.75 11.94 17.37
N ASP A 373 3.95 12.92 16.48
CA ASP A 373 3.92 14.34 16.84
C ASP A 373 2.51 14.97 16.74
N LEU A 374 1.45 14.22 16.42
CA LEU A 374 0.09 14.73 16.37
C LEU A 374 -0.39 15.16 17.76
N PRO A 375 -0.81 16.44 17.93
CA PRO A 375 -1.11 16.98 19.26
C PRO A 375 -2.46 16.52 19.85
N PHE A 376 -3.37 16.06 19.00
CA PHE A 376 -4.73 15.68 19.39
C PHE A 376 -4.94 14.17 19.57
N VAL A 377 -3.93 13.35 19.29
CA VAL A 377 -3.98 11.89 19.46
C VAL A 377 -3.43 11.51 20.83
N SER A 378 -4.13 10.61 21.54
CA SER A 378 -3.68 10.13 22.84
C SER A 378 -2.39 9.31 22.71
N GLU A 379 -1.60 9.21 23.78
CA GLU A 379 -0.36 8.40 23.78
C GLU A 379 -0.62 6.91 23.47
N GLU A 380 -1.75 6.38 23.94
CA GLU A 380 -2.21 5.05 23.59
C GLU A 380 -2.61 4.97 22.11
N GLY A 381 -3.36 5.96 21.62
CA GLY A 381 -3.76 6.07 20.22
C GLY A 381 -2.55 6.10 19.27
N LYS A 382 -1.51 6.88 19.62
CA LYS A 382 -0.26 6.92 18.84
C LYS A 382 0.39 5.54 18.74
N ARG A 383 0.52 4.81 19.84
CA ARG A 383 1.06 3.44 19.86
C ARG A 383 0.20 2.46 19.08
N ASN A 384 -1.12 2.61 19.17
CA ASN A 384 -2.06 1.80 18.41
C ASN A 384 -1.91 2.05 16.90
N ILE A 385 -1.89 3.29 16.46
CA ILE A 385 -1.72 3.65 15.04
C ILE A 385 -0.35 3.20 14.53
N LEU A 386 0.72 3.44 15.30
CA LEU A 386 2.09 3.07 14.89
C LEU A 386 2.32 1.57 14.81
N GLY A 387 1.57 0.72 15.56
CA GLY A 387 1.81 -0.71 15.50
C GLY A 387 0.67 -1.58 16.01
N GLY A 388 -0.02 -1.20 17.10
CA GLY A 388 -1.04 -2.03 17.75
C GLY A 388 -2.20 -2.42 16.81
N ASN A 389 -2.66 -1.47 16.00
CA ASN A 389 -3.71 -1.71 15.02
C ASN A 389 -3.26 -2.69 13.92
N ALA A 390 -2.02 -2.55 13.44
CA ALA A 390 -1.47 -3.45 12.44
C ALA A 390 -1.29 -4.88 12.98
N ILE A 391 -0.89 -5.04 14.25
CA ILE A 391 -0.84 -6.36 14.90
C ILE A 391 -2.21 -7.05 14.82
N ARG A 392 -3.30 -6.32 15.07
CA ARG A 392 -4.67 -6.86 15.00
C ARG A 392 -5.11 -7.09 13.54
N ALA A 393 -4.85 -6.13 12.66
CA ALA A 393 -5.28 -6.19 11.26
C ALA A 393 -4.66 -7.36 10.51
N PHE A 394 -3.38 -7.65 10.75
CA PHE A 394 -2.62 -8.70 10.07
C PHE A 394 -2.41 -9.96 10.90
N ASN A 395 -2.85 -9.97 12.15
CA ASN A 395 -2.57 -11.07 13.08
C ASN A 395 -1.06 -11.35 13.21
N ILE A 396 -0.24 -10.30 13.24
CA ILE A 396 1.22 -10.39 13.33
C ILE A 396 1.64 -10.82 14.74
N LYS A 397 2.51 -11.84 14.82
CA LYS A 397 3.19 -12.20 16.05
C LYS A 397 4.55 -11.53 16.09
N LEU A 398 4.78 -10.68 17.08
CA LEU A 398 6.08 -10.07 17.33
C LEU A 398 6.95 -10.97 18.21
N PRO A 399 8.30 -10.88 18.10
CA PRO A 399 9.20 -11.56 19.03
C PRO A 399 8.97 -11.13 20.49
N GLU A 400 9.02 -12.08 21.43
CA GLU A 400 8.70 -11.87 22.86
C GLU A 400 9.45 -10.71 23.51
N LYS A 401 10.71 -10.44 23.09
CA LYS A 401 11.52 -9.32 23.59
C LYS A 401 10.89 -7.93 23.41
N LYS A 402 9.92 -7.78 22.49
CA LYS A 402 9.22 -6.50 22.27
C LYS A 402 7.84 -6.45 22.92
N LEU A 403 7.19 -7.58 23.10
CA LEU A 403 5.90 -7.65 23.82
C LEU A 403 6.10 -7.35 25.33
N ALA A 404 7.21 -7.77 25.91
CA ALA A 404 7.53 -7.47 27.30
C ALA A 404 7.80 -5.98 27.60
N ARG A 405 7.92 -5.13 26.57
CA ARG A 405 8.10 -3.67 26.71
C ARG A 405 6.80 -2.88 26.61
N VAL A 406 5.68 -3.55 26.33
CA VAL A 406 4.33 -2.94 26.15
C VAL A 406 3.42 -3.25 27.35
N ALA A 407 3.82 -4.19 28.24
CA ALA A 407 3.20 -4.48 29.53
C ALA A 407 3.89 -3.69 30.62
#